data_1e72c77214f169c0401b6b550dc53653
#
_entry.id   1e72c77214f169c0401b6b550dc53653
#
_cell.length_a   1.000
_cell.length_b   1.000
_cell.length_c   1.000
_cell.angle_alpha   90.00
_cell.angle_beta   90.00
_cell.angle_gamma   90.00
#
_symmetry.space_group_name_H-M   'P 1'
#
loop_
_entity.id
_entity.type
_entity.pdbx_description
1 polymer ?
#
loop_
_entity_poly.entity_id
_entity_poly.type
_entity_poly.pdbx_seq_one_letter_code
_entity_poly.pdbx_strand_id
1 'polypeptide(L)'
;MSLAHEPLRVRHAVALNLELAHGRHGATARLELYDRTGERVALLALRGWLDDVAVRRLEETLDGVAARGASQLLIDCSQLRHIDYRLVPALLAALERYESHAGSFVLCGLSHYLRDLFRLAGCDRALRCWPSAEELLEGAVGSTGDAS
;
A
#
# COMPACT_ATOMS: atom_id res chain seq x y z
N MET A 1 16.97 21.39 -19.50
CA MET A 1 16.79 20.85 -19.22
C MET A 1 15.81 20.41 -18.75
N SER A 2 15.51 20.05 -18.62
CA SER A 2 14.54 19.60 -18.38
C SER A 2 14.36 18.92 -17.31
N LEU A 3 14.88 19.33 -16.38
CA LEU A 3 14.70 18.71 -15.26
C LEU A 3 13.31 18.72 -14.94
N ALA A 4 12.63 19.61 -15.36
CA ALA A 4 11.26 19.68 -15.02
C ALA A 4 10.55 18.50 -15.49
N HIS A 5 11.10 17.81 -16.36
CA HIS A 5 10.40 16.74 -16.81
C HIS A 5 10.70 15.56 -16.12
N GLU A 6 11.41 15.58 -15.09
CA GLU A 6 11.68 14.40 -14.47
C GLU A 6 10.97 14.34 -13.27
N PRO A 7 9.76 14.46 -13.20
CA PRO A 7 9.03 14.38 -11.97
C PRO A 7 9.16 13.00 -11.45
N LEU A 8 9.41 12.06 -12.29
CA LEU A 8 9.50 10.78 -11.78
C LEU A 8 10.83 10.48 -11.29
N ARG A 9 11.69 11.40 -11.04
CA ARG A 9 12.91 11.14 -10.56
C ARG A 9 12.79 10.62 -9.22
N VAL A 10 12.28 9.52 -9.03
CA VAL A 10 12.16 8.90 -7.74
C VAL A 10 13.39 8.06 -7.53
N ARG A 11 14.11 8.20 -6.40
CA ARG A 11 15.23 7.40 -6.13
C ARG A 11 14.82 6.22 -5.36
N HIS A 12 15.14 5.06 -5.80
CA HIS A 12 14.81 3.80 -5.15
C HIS A 12 15.78 3.59 -4.01
N ALA A 13 15.37 3.78 -2.83
CA ALA A 13 16.25 3.70 -1.69
C ALA A 13 16.41 2.29 -1.12
N VAL A 14 15.36 1.50 -1.09
CA VAL A 14 15.38 0.19 -0.48
C VAL A 14 14.37 -0.71 -1.15
N ALA A 15 14.70 -1.97 -1.28
CA ALA A 15 13.72 -2.96 -1.73
C ALA A 15 13.88 -4.20 -0.87
N LEU A 16 12.80 -4.67 -0.31
CA LEU A 16 12.79 -5.84 0.55
C LEU A 16 11.67 -6.77 0.17
N ASN A 17 11.96 -8.06 0.23
CA ASN A 17 10.91 -9.06 0.06
C ASN A 17 10.63 -9.65 1.43
N LEU A 18 9.36 -9.72 1.79
CA LEU A 18 8.95 -10.17 3.08
C LEU A 18 7.99 -11.35 2.95
N GLU A 19 8.17 -12.34 3.78
CA GLU A 19 7.25 -13.45 3.78
C GLU A 19 6.29 -13.22 4.92
N LEU A 20 5.01 -13.07 4.61
CA LEU A 20 4.02 -12.77 5.62
C LEU A 20 3.41 -14.03 6.20
N ALA A 21 3.25 -15.07 5.41
CA ALA A 21 2.71 -16.33 5.88
C ALA A 21 3.18 -17.44 4.99
N HIS A 22 3.29 -18.64 5.57
CA HIS A 22 3.67 -19.82 4.82
C HIS A 22 2.45 -20.64 4.49
N GLY A 23 2.64 -21.70 3.74
CA GLY A 23 1.62 -22.67 3.53
C GLY A 23 1.03 -22.60 2.15
N ARG A 24 -0.05 -23.37 1.99
CA ARG A 24 -0.66 -23.54 0.72
C ARG A 24 -1.06 -22.23 0.09
N HIS A 25 -1.57 -21.33 0.87
CA HIS A 25 -2.02 -20.06 0.38
C HIS A 25 -1.15 -18.95 0.95
N GLY A 26 0.12 -19.13 0.93
CA GLY A 26 1.01 -18.17 1.55
C GLY A 26 0.83 -16.75 1.09
N ALA A 27 1.45 -15.85 1.79
CA ALA A 27 1.38 -14.43 1.47
C ALA A 27 2.78 -13.84 1.52
N THR A 28 3.06 -12.94 0.59
CA THR A 28 4.33 -12.23 0.57
C THR A 28 4.07 -10.76 0.34
N ALA A 29 5.05 -9.95 0.67
CA ALA A 29 5.00 -8.54 0.40
C ALA A 29 6.36 -8.10 -0.12
N ARG A 30 6.34 -7.16 -1.06
CA ARG A 30 7.57 -6.53 -1.51
C ARG A 30 7.48 -5.07 -1.13
N LEU A 31 8.44 -4.60 -0.37
CA LEU A 31 8.48 -3.22 0.06
C LEU A 31 9.55 -2.48 -0.71
N GLU A 32 9.21 -1.37 -1.30
CA GLU A 32 10.17 -0.51 -1.96
C GLU A 32 10.01 0.88 -1.41
N LEU A 33 11.11 1.53 -1.11
CA LEU A 33 11.09 2.89 -0.64
C LEU A 33 11.71 3.77 -1.69
N TYR A 34 11.02 4.85 -2.02
CA TYR A 34 11.47 5.79 -3.02
C TYR A 34 11.59 7.16 -2.37
N ASP A 35 12.69 7.83 -2.63
CA ASP A 35 12.86 9.18 -2.15
C ASP A 35 12.59 10.13 -3.28
N ARG A 36 11.82 11.15 -3.01
CA ARG A 36 11.64 12.20 -3.97
C ARG A 36 11.59 13.48 -3.18
N THR A 37 11.66 14.58 -3.86
CA THR A 37 11.87 15.86 -3.24
C THR A 37 11.08 16.02 -1.97
N GLY A 38 11.76 16.01 -0.88
CA GLY A 38 11.12 16.32 0.39
C GLY A 38 10.32 15.23 1.01
N GLU A 39 10.25 14.05 0.43
CA GLU A 39 9.46 13.01 1.07
C GLU A 39 9.89 11.63 0.65
N ARG A 40 9.46 10.65 1.42
CA ARG A 40 9.73 9.26 1.12
C ARG A 40 8.41 8.55 0.89
N VAL A 41 8.33 7.79 -0.18
CA VAL A 41 7.15 7.05 -0.54
C VAL A 41 7.45 5.57 -0.39
N ALA A 42 6.55 4.85 0.26
CA ALA A 42 6.68 3.40 0.38
C ALA A 42 5.67 2.75 -0.56
N LEU A 43 6.14 1.79 -1.32
CA LEU A 43 5.26 0.97 -2.15
C LEU A 43 5.30 -0.43 -1.59
N LEU A 44 4.18 -0.93 -1.18
CA LEU A 44 4.08 -2.25 -0.58
C LEU A 44 3.19 -3.10 -1.44
N ALA A 45 3.75 -4.05 -2.15
CA ALA A 45 2.99 -4.91 -3.04
C ALA A 45 2.70 -6.23 -2.34
N LEU A 46 1.43 -6.57 -2.24
CA LEU A 46 0.99 -7.77 -1.54
C LEU A 46 0.64 -8.86 -2.52
N ARG A 47 0.93 -10.10 -2.15
CA ARG A 47 0.60 -11.25 -2.97
C ARG A 47 0.04 -12.36 -2.10
N GLY A 48 -0.89 -13.11 -2.66
CA GLY A 48 -1.38 -14.32 -2.02
C GLY A 48 -2.59 -14.10 -1.15
N TRP A 49 -2.65 -14.80 -0.03
CA TRP A 49 -3.81 -14.81 0.85
C TRP A 49 -3.42 -14.25 2.20
N LEU A 50 -4.14 -13.26 2.66
CA LEU A 50 -3.85 -12.69 3.97
C LEU A 50 -4.72 -13.36 5.02
N ASP A 51 -4.10 -14.20 5.82
CA ASP A 51 -4.76 -14.81 6.96
C ASP A 51 -4.36 -14.02 8.22
N ASP A 52 -4.71 -14.51 9.38
CA ASP A 52 -4.45 -13.77 10.61
C ASP A 52 -2.96 -13.58 10.87
N VAL A 53 -2.14 -14.56 10.53
CA VAL A 53 -0.71 -14.44 10.70
C VAL A 53 -0.17 -13.37 9.76
N ALA A 54 -0.63 -13.40 8.51
CA ALA A 54 -0.16 -12.44 7.52
C ALA A 54 -0.56 -11.02 7.90
N VAL A 55 -1.79 -10.85 8.39
CA VAL A 55 -2.23 -9.51 8.77
C VAL A 55 -1.40 -9.00 9.95
N ARG A 56 -1.10 -9.87 10.92
CA ARG A 56 -0.30 -9.45 12.04
C ARG A 56 1.10 -9.02 11.61
N ARG A 57 1.70 -9.78 10.70
CA ARG A 57 3.02 -9.42 10.20
C ARG A 57 2.97 -8.17 9.36
N LEU A 58 1.87 -7.97 8.65
CA LEU A 58 1.70 -6.77 7.88
C LEU A 58 1.60 -5.56 8.81
N GLU A 59 0.94 -5.69 9.94
CA GLU A 59 0.89 -4.61 10.91
C GLU A 59 2.29 -4.24 11.38
N GLU A 60 3.13 -5.23 11.63
CA GLU A 60 4.50 -4.96 12.03
C GLU A 60 5.27 -4.27 10.91
N THR A 61 5.00 -4.70 9.67
CA THR A 61 5.65 -4.09 8.52
C THR A 61 5.27 -2.62 8.40
N LEU A 62 4.01 -2.31 8.65
CA LEU A 62 3.56 -0.92 8.57
C LEU A 62 4.23 -0.06 9.64
N ASP A 63 4.43 -0.62 10.83
CA ASP A 63 5.15 0.11 11.86
C ASP A 63 6.59 0.37 11.42
N GLY A 64 7.20 -0.60 10.75
CA GLY A 64 8.54 -0.42 10.23
C GLY A 64 8.62 0.62 9.13
N VAL A 65 7.60 0.68 8.28
CA VAL A 65 7.53 1.66 7.20
C VAL A 65 7.44 3.06 7.81
N ALA A 66 6.61 3.21 8.83
CA ALA A 66 6.48 4.50 9.50
C ALA A 66 7.80 4.89 10.14
N ALA A 67 8.49 3.94 10.76
CA ALA A 67 9.77 4.22 11.40
C ALA A 67 10.84 4.63 10.40
N ARG A 68 10.68 4.24 9.13
CA ARG A 68 11.64 4.62 8.11
C ARG A 68 11.31 5.96 7.47
N GLY A 69 10.31 6.64 7.98
CA GLY A 69 10.03 8.00 7.55
C GLY A 69 9.19 8.14 6.29
N ALA A 70 8.52 7.08 5.88
CA ALA A 70 7.68 7.19 4.70
C ALA A 70 6.44 8.00 5.03
N SER A 71 6.18 9.02 4.23
CA SER A 71 5.03 9.89 4.44
C SER A 71 3.87 9.55 3.51
N GLN A 72 4.11 8.68 2.54
CA GLN A 72 3.04 8.17 1.70
C GLN A 72 3.22 6.69 1.57
N LEU A 73 2.13 5.96 1.66
CA LEU A 73 2.15 4.52 1.57
C LEU A 73 1.19 4.09 0.48
N LEU A 74 1.71 3.42 -0.54
CA LEU A 74 0.89 2.90 -1.61
C LEU A 74 0.88 1.40 -1.44
N ILE A 75 -0.30 0.82 -1.31
CA ILE A 75 -0.41 -0.62 -1.15
C ILE A 75 -0.98 -1.19 -2.43
N ASP A 76 -0.16 -1.94 -3.14
CA ASP A 76 -0.53 -2.52 -4.41
C ASP A 76 -1.14 -3.89 -4.16
N CYS A 77 -2.43 -4.01 -4.39
CA CYS A 77 -3.18 -5.23 -4.17
C CYS A 77 -3.46 -6.00 -5.46
N SER A 78 -2.78 -5.66 -6.54
CA SER A 78 -3.08 -6.30 -7.83
C SER A 78 -2.76 -7.79 -7.83
N GLN A 79 -1.87 -8.26 -6.97
CA GLN A 79 -1.54 -9.66 -6.85
C GLN A 79 -2.12 -10.29 -5.59
N LEU A 80 -2.88 -9.53 -4.82
CA LEU A 80 -3.52 -10.06 -3.62
C LEU A 80 -4.74 -10.84 -4.06
N ARG A 81 -4.83 -12.09 -3.64
CA ARG A 81 -5.91 -12.93 -4.07
C ARG A 81 -7.07 -13.00 -3.12
N HIS A 82 -6.80 -12.87 -1.85
CA HIS A 82 -7.86 -13.04 -0.85
C HIS A 82 -7.43 -12.50 0.49
N ILE A 83 -8.38 -12.04 1.26
CA ILE A 83 -8.19 -11.73 2.66
C ILE A 83 -9.48 -12.18 3.36
N ASP A 84 -9.36 -12.83 4.50
CA ASP A 84 -10.54 -13.21 5.26
C ASP A 84 -11.27 -11.93 5.63
N TYR A 85 -12.54 -11.83 5.27
CA TYR A 85 -13.27 -10.58 5.47
C TYR A 85 -13.33 -10.18 6.93
N ARG A 86 -13.21 -11.14 7.85
CA ARG A 86 -13.19 -10.83 9.27
C ARG A 86 -11.92 -10.09 9.68
N LEU A 87 -10.90 -10.14 8.86
CA LEU A 87 -9.64 -9.46 9.15
C LEU A 87 -9.54 -8.09 8.50
N VAL A 88 -10.48 -7.75 7.63
CA VAL A 88 -10.45 -6.47 6.96
C VAL A 88 -10.49 -5.31 7.97
N PRO A 89 -11.33 -5.35 9.01
CA PRO A 89 -11.29 -4.24 9.97
C PRO A 89 -9.94 -4.11 10.67
N ALA A 90 -9.25 -5.22 10.95
CA ALA A 90 -7.95 -5.16 11.58
C ALA A 90 -6.92 -4.54 10.63
N LEU A 91 -6.99 -4.90 9.37
CA LEU A 91 -6.08 -4.32 8.39
C LEU A 91 -6.31 -2.81 8.27
N LEU A 92 -7.57 -2.41 8.19
CA LEU A 92 -7.85 -0.99 8.06
C LEU A 92 -7.47 -0.22 9.32
N ALA A 93 -7.64 -0.83 10.49
CA ALA A 93 -7.23 -0.18 11.72
C ALA A 93 -5.73 0.06 11.72
N ALA A 94 -4.97 -0.89 11.19
CA ALA A 94 -3.52 -0.73 11.10
C ALA A 94 -3.15 0.40 10.12
N LEU A 95 -3.88 0.49 9.01
CA LEU A 95 -3.62 1.54 8.05
C LEU A 95 -4.00 2.91 8.61
N GLU A 96 -5.08 2.98 9.36
CA GLU A 96 -5.47 4.23 9.98
C GLU A 96 -4.48 4.64 11.04
N ARG A 97 -3.90 3.67 11.75
CA ARG A 97 -2.87 3.98 12.71
C ARG A 97 -1.63 4.53 12.00
N TYR A 98 -1.27 3.94 10.87
CA TYR A 98 -0.18 4.47 10.06
C TYR A 98 -0.49 5.91 9.68
N GLU A 99 -1.72 6.16 9.25
CA GLU A 99 -2.10 7.49 8.79
C GLU A 99 -2.02 8.51 9.90
N SER A 100 -2.35 8.13 11.10
CA SER A 100 -2.34 9.09 12.19
C SER A 100 -0.93 9.38 12.68
N HIS A 101 0.05 8.52 12.37
CA HIS A 101 1.40 8.71 12.89
C HIS A 101 2.43 9.04 11.83
N ALA A 102 2.18 8.70 10.59
CA ALA A 102 3.21 8.84 9.57
C ALA A 102 2.79 9.61 8.33
N GLY A 103 1.67 9.28 7.77
CA GLY A 103 1.25 9.97 6.55
C GLY A 103 0.09 9.26 5.89
N SER A 104 -0.17 9.57 4.64
CA SER A 104 -1.36 9.06 3.97
C SER A 104 -1.12 7.68 3.36
N PHE A 105 -2.20 6.96 3.13
CA PHE A 105 -2.11 5.68 2.44
C PHE A 105 -3.17 5.60 1.35
N VAL A 106 -2.91 4.75 0.37
CA VAL A 106 -3.84 4.47 -0.69
C VAL A 106 -3.74 3.00 -1.04
N LEU A 107 -4.87 2.35 -1.27
CA LEU A 107 -4.89 1.01 -1.78
C LEU A 107 -5.11 1.09 -3.28
N CYS A 108 -4.36 0.33 -4.04
CA CYS A 108 -4.54 0.32 -5.48
C CYS A 108 -4.58 -1.10 -6.00
N GLY A 109 -5.20 -1.29 -7.13
CA GLY A 109 -5.24 -2.60 -7.77
C GLY A 109 -6.19 -3.59 -7.15
N LEU A 110 -7.14 -3.17 -6.34
CA LEU A 110 -8.09 -4.11 -5.74
C LEU A 110 -9.02 -4.67 -6.80
N SER A 111 -9.16 -5.99 -6.83
CA SER A 111 -10.10 -6.63 -7.72
C SER A 111 -11.53 -6.35 -7.25
N HIS A 112 -12.50 -6.61 -8.10
CA HIS A 112 -13.90 -6.49 -7.68
C HIS A 112 -14.18 -7.39 -6.50
N TYR A 113 -13.62 -8.58 -6.51
CA TYR A 113 -13.81 -9.52 -5.42
C TYR A 113 -13.32 -8.93 -4.10
N LEU A 114 -12.13 -8.34 -4.11
CA LEU A 114 -11.59 -7.77 -2.88
C LEU A 114 -12.39 -6.55 -2.45
N ARG A 115 -12.85 -5.75 -3.38
CA ARG A 115 -13.69 -4.62 -3.02
C ARG A 115 -14.98 -5.08 -2.38
N ASP A 116 -15.53 -6.19 -2.87
CA ASP A 116 -16.73 -6.73 -2.28
C ASP A 116 -16.47 -7.23 -0.87
N LEU A 117 -15.32 -7.84 -0.63
CA LEU A 117 -14.98 -8.28 0.72
C LEU A 117 -14.90 -7.09 1.67
N PHE A 118 -14.31 -6.01 1.23
CA PHE A 118 -14.22 -4.82 2.07
C PHE A 118 -15.61 -4.25 2.34
N ARG A 119 -16.47 -4.28 1.33
CA ARG A 119 -17.82 -3.79 1.51
C ARG A 119 -18.60 -4.67 2.49
N LEU A 120 -18.44 -5.99 2.38
CA LEU A 120 -19.10 -6.90 3.30
C LEU A 120 -18.63 -6.68 4.73
N ALA A 121 -17.40 -6.29 4.90
CA ALA A 121 -16.87 -6.02 6.22
C ALA A 121 -17.26 -4.64 6.72
N GLY A 122 -18.01 -3.88 5.92
CA GLY A 122 -18.43 -2.55 6.34
C GLY A 122 -17.33 -1.52 6.25
N CYS A 123 -16.31 -1.79 5.47
CA CYS A 123 -15.12 -0.96 5.41
C CYS A 123 -14.92 -0.22 4.11
N ASP A 124 -15.90 -0.22 3.24
CA ASP A 124 -15.73 0.38 1.92
C ASP A 124 -15.57 1.89 1.98
N ARG A 125 -16.09 2.51 3.02
CA ARG A 125 -15.96 3.94 3.10
C ARG A 125 -14.55 4.40 3.30
N ALA A 126 -13.72 3.58 3.87
CA ALA A 126 -12.35 3.95 4.14
C ALA A 126 -11.45 3.70 2.95
N LEU A 127 -11.98 3.12 1.88
CA LEU A 127 -11.14 2.80 0.76
C LEU A 127 -10.79 4.00 -0.07
N ARG A 128 -9.53 4.12 -0.39
CA ARG A 128 -9.05 5.10 -1.34
C ARG A 128 -8.39 4.25 -2.38
N CYS A 129 -9.07 4.01 -3.48
CA CYS A 129 -8.59 3.06 -4.45
C CYS A 129 -8.18 3.72 -5.75
N TRP A 130 -7.09 3.25 -6.31
CA TRP A 130 -6.62 3.68 -7.61
C TRP A 130 -6.38 2.44 -8.45
N PRO A 131 -6.47 2.55 -9.77
CA PRO A 131 -6.33 1.39 -10.63
C PRO A 131 -4.99 0.73 -10.52
N SER A 132 -3.92 1.47 -10.44
CA SER A 132 -2.61 0.88 -10.36
C SER A 132 -1.67 1.76 -9.59
N ALA A 133 -0.62 1.15 -9.08
CA ALA A 133 0.39 1.89 -8.35
C ALA A 133 1.15 2.81 -9.28
N GLU A 134 1.37 2.38 -10.52
CA GLU A 134 2.08 3.21 -11.46
C GLU A 134 1.35 4.48 -11.77
N GLU A 135 0.06 4.36 -12.01
CA GLU A 135 -0.72 5.54 -12.28
C GLU A 135 -0.70 6.48 -11.11
N LEU A 136 -0.75 5.93 -9.91
CA LEU A 136 -0.74 6.77 -8.75
C LEU A 136 0.58 7.49 -8.59
N LEU A 137 1.68 6.81 -8.81
CA LEU A 137 2.98 7.45 -8.70
C LEU A 137 3.12 8.55 -9.72
N GLU A 138 2.69 8.32 -10.93
CA GLU A 138 2.78 9.34 -11.93
C GLU A 138 1.87 10.51 -11.61
N GLY A 139 0.68 10.22 -11.20
CA GLY A 139 -0.25 11.26 -10.86
C GLY A 139 0.22 12.07 -9.68
N ALA A 140 0.76 11.41 -8.70
CA ALA A 140 1.22 12.12 -7.54
C ALA A 140 2.34 13.07 -7.89
N VAL A 141 3.10 12.69 -8.88
CA VAL A 141 4.18 13.53 -9.21
C VAL A 141 3.76 14.61 -10.12
N GLY A 142 2.95 14.34 -11.07
CA GLY A 142 2.63 15.39 -11.91
C GLY A 142 1.46 16.10 -11.68
N SER A 143 0.61 15.78 -11.00
CA SER A 143 -0.48 16.35 -11.00
C SER A 143 -0.94 17.17 -10.44
N THR A 144 -1.16 17.58 -10.23
CA THR A 144 -1.61 18.46 -9.79
C THR A 144 -2.90 18.45 -9.68
N GLY A 145 -3.31 18.03 -9.27
CA GLY A 145 -4.41 18.12 -8.89
C GLY A 145 -5.54 17.93 -9.53
N ASP A 146 -5.72 17.81 -10.07
CA ASP A 146 -6.76 17.67 -10.63
C ASP A 146 -7.46 16.74 -10.39
N ALA A 147 -7.42 16.34 -9.78
CA ALA A 147 -7.95 15.43 -9.50
C ALA A 147 -9.13 15.34 -9.65
N SER A 148 -9.58 15.56 -9.48
CA SER A 148 -10.70 15.43 -9.56
C SER A 148 -11.22 14.65 -9.87
#